data_dbb398ec0a1eeca0659be3fa1e2b0448
#
_entry.id   dbb398ec0a1eeca0659be3fa1e2b0448
#
_cell.length_a   1.000
_cell.length_b   1.000
_cell.length_c   1.000
_cell.angle_alpha   90.00
_cell.angle_beta   90.00
_cell.angle_gamma   90.00
#
_symmetry.space_group_name_H-M   'P 1'
#
loop_
_entity.id
_entity.type
_entity.pdbx_description
1 polymer ?
#
loop_
_entity_poly.entity_id
_entity_poly.type
_entity_poly.pdbx_seq_one_letter_code
_entity_poly.pdbx_strand_id
1 'polypeptide(L)'
;MKFKKLLSTVMAMAIVSAIGANAFALDKSVTVYKNIVNNEFYTGLGAHAAEAFSNGIVVNNNTDLKLERVKTKKIYVGIFSGSIYELTLQGQKGLREKPGYEFDFTGTNVTPTTLANTSRKYYSGQAKISVVGIPHGDKHIDLEINN
;
A
#
# COMPACT_ATOMS: atom_id res chain seq x y z
N MET A 1 6.66 40.65 27.04
CA MET A 1 5.66 40.39 25.99
C MET A 1 6.23 39.76 24.76
N LYS A 2 7.30 40.24 24.18
CA LYS A 2 7.96 39.64 23.00
C LYS A 2 8.48 38.20 23.26
N PHE A 3 8.92 37.93 24.47
CA PHE A 3 9.42 36.61 24.87
C PHE A 3 8.36 35.53 24.92
N LYS A 4 7.15 35.85 25.43
CA LYS A 4 6.01 34.95 25.46
C LYS A 4 5.50 34.58 24.08
N LYS A 5 5.50 35.55 23.14
CA LYS A 5 5.10 35.28 21.76
C LYS A 5 6.12 34.41 21.01
N LEU A 6 7.41 34.61 21.28
CA LEU A 6 8.45 33.78 20.68
C LEU A 6 8.39 32.34 21.16
N LEU A 7 8.18 32.14 22.46
CA LEU A 7 8.05 30.81 23.06
C LEU A 7 6.82 30.06 22.51
N SER A 8 5.70 30.77 22.39
CA SER A 8 4.47 30.20 21.79
C SER A 8 4.67 29.79 20.34
N THR A 9 5.39 30.61 19.56
CA THR A 9 5.69 30.29 18.15
C THR A 9 6.60 29.08 18.00
N VAL A 10 7.63 28.98 18.85
CA VAL A 10 8.56 27.84 18.84
C VAL A 10 7.85 26.53 19.24
N MET A 11 6.98 26.57 20.24
CA MET A 11 6.18 25.42 20.63
C MET A 11 5.19 25.00 19.55
N ALA A 12 4.55 25.95 18.87
CA ALA A 12 3.65 25.67 17.76
C ALA A 12 4.38 25.02 16.58
N MET A 13 5.60 25.48 16.26
CA MET A 13 6.42 24.87 15.20
C MET A 13 6.88 23.46 15.56
N ALA A 14 7.25 23.20 16.81
CA ALA A 14 7.62 21.86 17.26
C ALA A 14 6.44 20.88 17.18
N ILE A 15 5.23 21.30 17.56
CA ILE A 15 4.01 20.49 17.45
C ILE A 15 3.67 20.23 15.99
N VAL A 16 3.75 21.22 15.12
CA VAL A 16 3.51 21.06 13.69
C VAL A 16 4.52 20.12 13.05
N SER A 17 5.79 20.18 13.45
CA SER A 17 6.81 19.24 12.95
C SER A 17 6.55 17.80 13.39
N ALA A 18 6.14 17.58 14.63
CA ALA A 18 5.82 16.25 15.15
C ALA A 18 4.55 15.67 14.48
N ILE A 19 3.51 16.47 14.31
CA ILE A 19 2.29 16.11 13.60
C ILE A 19 2.59 15.96 12.11
N GLY A 20 3.46 16.82 11.56
CA GLY A 20 3.88 16.79 10.16
C GLY A 20 4.56 15.48 9.77
N ALA A 21 5.41 14.91 10.63
CA ALA A 21 6.04 13.61 10.38
C ALA A 21 5.03 12.47 10.21
N ASN A 22 3.85 12.56 10.87
CA ASN A 22 2.76 11.60 10.76
C ASN A 22 1.68 12.01 9.74
N ALA A 23 1.55 13.33 9.45
CA ALA A 23 0.52 13.88 8.57
C ALA A 23 0.93 13.92 7.09
N PHE A 24 2.20 13.72 6.77
CA PHE A 24 2.72 13.71 5.39
C PHE A 24 2.82 12.31 4.80
N ALA A 25 1.95 11.40 5.20
CA ALA A 25 1.72 10.16 4.46
C ALA A 25 1.25 10.51 3.04
N LEU A 26 1.85 9.87 2.04
CA LEU A 26 1.56 10.11 0.65
C LEU A 26 0.67 9.02 0.09
N ASP A 27 -0.43 9.43 -0.52
CA ASP A 27 -1.22 8.55 -1.38
C ASP A 27 -0.50 8.34 -2.72
N LYS A 28 -0.33 7.09 -3.09
CA LYS A 28 0.27 6.70 -4.37
C LYS A 28 -0.62 5.68 -5.07
N SER A 29 -0.80 5.85 -6.36
CA SER A 29 -1.35 4.77 -7.18
C SER A 29 -0.31 3.69 -7.41
N VAL A 30 -0.76 2.48 -7.72
CA VAL A 30 0.13 1.36 -8.04
C VAL A 30 -0.28 0.71 -9.34
N THR A 31 0.71 0.14 -10.02
CA THR A 31 0.50 -0.79 -11.13
C THR A 31 0.81 -2.19 -10.62
N VAL A 32 -0.09 -3.12 -10.87
CA VAL A 32 0.02 -4.50 -10.39
C VAL A 32 0.57 -5.40 -11.49
N TYR A 33 1.68 -6.04 -11.20
CA TYR A 33 2.30 -7.04 -12.07
C TYR A 33 2.16 -8.43 -11.45
N LYS A 34 2.05 -9.43 -12.30
CA LYS A 34 2.29 -10.81 -11.95
C LYS A 34 3.79 -11.06 -11.71
N ASN A 35 4.62 -10.42 -12.52
CA ASN A 35 6.08 -10.39 -12.38
C ASN A 35 6.62 -9.12 -13.03
N ILE A 36 7.07 -8.17 -12.23
CA ILE A 36 7.57 -6.89 -12.73
C ILE A 36 8.89 -7.03 -13.49
N VAL A 37 9.75 -7.96 -13.08
CA VAL A 37 11.05 -8.17 -13.74
C VAL A 37 10.88 -8.59 -15.20
N ASN A 38 9.88 -9.43 -15.47
CA ASN A 38 9.54 -9.91 -16.81
C ASN A 38 8.46 -9.06 -17.51
N ASN A 39 8.02 -7.97 -16.87
CA ASN A 39 6.92 -7.12 -17.37
C ASN A 39 5.62 -7.91 -17.65
N GLU A 40 5.33 -8.90 -16.81
CA GLU A 40 4.15 -9.74 -16.93
C GLU A 40 2.99 -9.21 -16.11
N PHE A 41 1.81 -9.09 -16.72
CA PHE A 41 0.56 -8.70 -16.08
C PHE A 41 -0.36 -9.91 -15.91
N TYR A 42 -1.30 -9.78 -14.97
CA TYR A 42 -2.41 -10.71 -14.90
C TYR A 42 -3.38 -10.47 -16.06
N THR A 43 -3.89 -11.55 -16.63
CA THR A 43 -4.86 -11.54 -17.74
C THR A 43 -6.11 -12.31 -17.39
N GLY A 44 -7.18 -12.13 -18.16
CA GLY A 44 -8.45 -12.83 -17.94
C GLY A 44 -9.03 -12.55 -16.55
N LEU A 45 -9.46 -13.58 -15.85
CA LEU A 45 -10.03 -13.46 -14.50
C LEU A 45 -9.02 -12.92 -13.49
N GLY A 46 -7.73 -13.17 -13.68
CA GLY A 46 -6.67 -12.63 -12.83
C GLY A 46 -6.54 -11.11 -12.89
N ALA A 47 -6.93 -10.47 -14.00
CA ALA A 47 -6.93 -9.02 -14.11
C ALA A 47 -7.89 -8.35 -13.11
N HIS A 48 -8.99 -9.00 -12.74
CA HIS A 48 -9.90 -8.51 -11.72
C HIS A 48 -9.25 -8.48 -10.33
N ALA A 49 -8.32 -9.39 -10.05
CA ALA A 49 -7.56 -9.34 -8.80
C ALA A 49 -6.67 -8.09 -8.73
N ALA A 50 -6.13 -7.64 -9.86
CA ALA A 50 -5.37 -6.40 -9.94
C ALA A 50 -6.24 -5.16 -9.65
N GLU A 51 -7.50 -5.16 -10.05
CA GLU A 51 -8.46 -4.08 -9.75
C GLU A 51 -8.65 -3.86 -8.25
N ALA A 52 -8.46 -4.90 -7.43
CA ALA A 52 -8.56 -4.77 -5.97
C ALA A 52 -7.58 -3.73 -5.40
N PHE A 53 -6.50 -3.43 -6.10
CA PHE A 53 -5.47 -2.45 -5.69
C PHE A 53 -5.66 -1.07 -6.31
N SER A 54 -6.73 -0.82 -7.03
CA SER A 54 -6.96 0.45 -7.75
C SER A 54 -7.08 1.68 -6.84
N ASN A 55 -7.38 1.49 -5.55
CA ASN A 55 -7.39 2.56 -4.57
C ASN A 55 -5.98 2.97 -4.09
N GLY A 56 -4.95 2.24 -4.52
CA GLY A 56 -3.56 2.55 -4.25
C GLY A 56 -3.06 2.21 -2.86
N ILE A 57 -2.01 2.88 -2.48
CA ILE A 57 -1.29 2.67 -1.23
C ILE A 57 -1.04 4.00 -0.53
N VAL A 58 -0.70 3.92 0.75
CA VAL A 58 -0.19 5.05 1.54
C VAL A 58 1.24 4.70 1.95
N VAL A 59 2.17 5.60 1.68
CA VAL A 59 3.57 5.49 2.06
C VAL A 59 3.97 6.67 2.93
N ASN A 60 5.04 6.54 3.71
CA ASN A 60 5.59 7.67 4.43
C ASN A 60 6.20 8.69 3.45
N ASN A 61 6.38 9.91 3.91
CA ASN A 61 6.96 11.00 3.12
C ASN A 61 8.51 10.99 3.15
N ASN A 62 9.13 9.91 3.57
CA ASN A 62 10.58 9.78 3.60
C ASN A 62 11.10 9.19 2.29
N THR A 63 12.39 9.34 2.07
CA THR A 63 13.04 8.82 0.86
C THR A 63 12.98 7.29 0.75
N ASP A 64 12.80 6.59 1.87
CA ASP A 64 12.68 5.13 1.93
C ASP A 64 11.31 4.64 1.47
N LEU A 65 10.29 5.50 1.37
CA LEU A 65 8.93 5.16 0.95
C LEU A 65 8.35 3.95 1.72
N LYS A 66 8.57 3.93 3.03
CA LYS A 66 8.05 2.86 3.88
C LYS A 66 6.53 2.76 3.73
N LEU A 67 6.04 1.55 3.50
CA LEU A 67 4.63 1.28 3.32
C LEU A 67 3.87 1.44 4.65
N GLU A 68 2.79 2.18 4.64
CA GLU A 68 1.92 2.38 5.79
C GLU A 68 0.59 1.64 5.61
N ARG A 69 0.03 1.66 4.40
CA ARG A 69 -1.28 1.04 4.13
C ARG A 69 -1.42 0.63 2.68
N VAL A 70 -2.13 -0.46 2.44
CA VAL A 70 -2.63 -0.84 1.11
C VAL A 70 -4.14 -0.74 1.12
N LYS A 71 -4.69 0.10 0.26
CA LYS A 71 -6.12 0.37 0.17
C LYS A 71 -6.77 -0.56 -0.87
N THR A 72 -6.99 -1.81 -0.49
CA THR A 72 -7.71 -2.73 -1.37
C THR A 72 -9.21 -2.47 -1.36
N LYS A 73 -9.92 -3.02 -2.30
CA LYS A 73 -11.37 -2.94 -2.41
C LYS A 73 -11.98 -4.27 -2.81
N LYS A 74 -13.27 -4.39 -2.58
CA LYS A 74 -14.07 -5.48 -3.12
C LYS A 74 -14.16 -5.38 -4.64
N ILE A 75 -14.05 -6.50 -5.32
CA ILE A 75 -14.14 -6.61 -6.77
C ILE A 75 -15.38 -7.43 -7.16
N TYR A 76 -15.89 -7.17 -8.34
CA TYR A 76 -17.04 -7.88 -8.89
C TYR A 76 -16.70 -8.48 -10.24
N VAL A 77 -17.06 -9.75 -10.42
CA VAL A 77 -16.97 -10.47 -11.69
C VAL A 77 -18.36 -10.99 -12.00
N GLY A 78 -19.09 -10.25 -12.82
CA GLY A 78 -20.52 -10.49 -13.03
C GLY A 78 -21.30 -10.33 -11.73
N ILE A 79 -22.03 -11.37 -11.32
CA ILE A 79 -22.80 -11.41 -10.05
C ILE A 79 -21.95 -11.83 -8.85
N PHE A 80 -20.73 -12.30 -9.09
CA PHE A 80 -19.84 -12.76 -8.02
C PHE A 80 -18.98 -11.61 -7.50
N SER A 81 -18.72 -11.62 -6.19
CA SER A 81 -17.81 -10.67 -5.57
C SER A 81 -16.62 -11.38 -4.96
N GLY A 82 -15.48 -10.73 -5.03
CA GLY A 82 -14.24 -11.22 -4.44
C GLY A 82 -13.52 -10.14 -3.65
N SER A 83 -12.61 -10.56 -2.80
CA SER A 83 -11.76 -9.65 -2.04
C SER A 83 -10.44 -10.30 -1.69
N ILE A 84 -9.44 -9.46 -1.39
CA ILE A 84 -8.21 -9.91 -0.77
C ILE A 84 -8.47 -10.03 0.73
N TYR A 85 -8.21 -11.20 1.30
CA TYR A 85 -8.41 -11.42 2.73
C TYR A 85 -7.10 -11.53 3.53
N GLU A 86 -5.97 -11.72 2.85
CA GLU A 86 -4.64 -11.70 3.44
C GLU A 86 -3.65 -11.11 2.44
N LEU A 87 -2.76 -10.26 2.93
CA LEU A 87 -1.74 -9.61 2.12
C LEU A 87 -0.41 -9.64 2.86
N THR A 88 0.61 -10.19 2.21
CA THR A 88 1.99 -10.23 2.70
C THR A 88 2.88 -9.55 1.67
N LEU A 89 3.64 -8.54 2.09
CA LEU A 89 4.59 -7.82 1.24
C LEU A 89 5.96 -7.83 1.89
N GLN A 90 7.00 -8.11 1.11
CA GLN A 90 8.38 -8.23 1.57
C GLN A 90 8.51 -9.13 2.82
N GLY A 91 7.74 -10.22 2.85
CA GLY A 91 7.72 -11.15 3.98
C GLY A 91 6.97 -10.66 5.22
N GLN A 92 6.35 -9.48 5.19
CA GLN A 92 5.61 -8.91 6.30
C GLN A 92 4.10 -8.97 6.03
N LYS A 93 3.35 -9.50 6.98
CA LYS A 93 1.89 -9.58 6.89
C LYS A 93 1.24 -8.27 7.33
N GLY A 94 0.39 -7.72 6.47
CA GLY A 94 -0.45 -6.58 6.80
C GLY A 94 -1.61 -6.97 7.71
N LEU A 95 -2.00 -6.08 8.60
CA LEU A 95 -3.18 -6.24 9.44
C LEU A 95 -4.42 -5.75 8.67
N ARG A 96 -5.35 -6.67 8.43
CA ARG A 96 -6.61 -6.31 7.78
C ARG A 96 -7.48 -5.51 8.73
N GLU A 97 -7.84 -4.31 8.32
CA GLU A 97 -8.77 -3.46 9.06
C GLU A 97 -10.23 -3.79 8.71
N LYS A 98 -11.04 -3.99 9.73
CA LYS A 98 -12.48 -4.23 9.58
C LYS A 98 -13.25 -2.96 9.99
N PRO A 99 -14.34 -2.62 9.32
CA PRO A 99 -15.11 -3.39 8.32
C PRO A 99 -14.59 -3.29 6.87
N GLY A 100 -13.51 -2.57 6.62
CA GLY A 100 -12.97 -2.32 5.28
C GLY A 100 -12.13 -3.46 4.72
N TYR A 101 -11.53 -3.16 3.58
CA TYR A 101 -10.65 -4.06 2.82
C TYR A 101 -9.21 -3.55 2.81
N GLU A 102 -8.88 -2.63 3.72
CA GLU A 102 -7.55 -2.06 3.83
C GLU A 102 -6.63 -2.92 4.70
N PHE A 103 -5.34 -2.87 4.40
CA PHE A 103 -4.31 -3.55 5.18
C PHE A 103 -3.35 -2.53 5.77
N ASP A 104 -3.18 -2.57 7.09
CA ASP A 104 -2.25 -1.73 7.83
C ASP A 104 -0.87 -2.40 7.88
N PHE A 105 0.15 -1.67 7.45
CA PHE A 105 1.56 -2.08 7.48
C PHE A 105 2.41 -1.20 8.40
N THR A 106 1.81 -0.28 9.16
CA THR A 106 2.55 0.67 10.02
C THR A 106 3.42 -0.02 11.07
N GLY A 107 2.98 -1.16 11.58
CA GLY A 107 3.76 -1.99 12.52
C GLY A 107 4.87 -2.83 11.88
N THR A 108 5.05 -2.74 10.57
CA THR A 108 6.05 -3.48 9.81
C THR A 108 7.16 -2.56 9.32
N ASN A 109 8.17 -3.11 8.68
CA ASN A 109 9.24 -2.34 8.05
C ASN A 109 9.33 -2.63 6.55
N VAL A 110 8.22 -2.54 5.85
CA VAL A 110 8.13 -2.79 4.41
C VAL A 110 8.59 -1.56 3.64
N THR A 111 9.72 -1.69 2.94
CA THR A 111 10.26 -0.68 2.03
C THR A 111 10.35 -1.25 0.62
N PRO A 112 10.22 -0.42 -0.43
CA PRO A 112 10.21 -0.94 -1.79
C PRO A 112 11.60 -1.37 -2.26
N THR A 113 11.60 -2.32 -3.18
CA THR A 113 12.78 -2.72 -3.96
C THR A 113 12.86 -1.84 -5.21
N THR A 114 14.07 -1.45 -5.58
CA THR A 114 14.32 -0.77 -6.87
C THR A 114 14.52 -1.83 -7.95
N LEU A 115 13.78 -1.72 -9.05
CA LEU A 115 13.94 -2.59 -10.20
C LEU A 115 15.31 -2.32 -10.86
N ALA A 116 16.08 -3.38 -11.08
CA ALA A 116 17.46 -3.29 -11.58
C ALA A 116 17.57 -2.40 -12.82
N ASN A 117 18.59 -1.53 -12.84
CA ASN A 117 18.88 -0.57 -13.91
C ASN A 117 17.77 0.45 -14.20
N THR A 118 16.88 0.69 -13.22
CA THR A 118 15.81 1.68 -13.33
C THR A 118 15.67 2.48 -12.04
N SER A 119 14.84 3.52 -12.07
CA SER A 119 14.38 4.24 -10.87
C SER A 119 13.03 3.71 -10.36
N ARG A 120 12.48 2.67 -11.00
CA ARG A 120 11.19 2.09 -10.66
C ARG A 120 11.26 1.34 -9.33
N LYS A 121 10.27 1.56 -8.48
CA LYS A 121 10.20 0.97 -7.13
C LYS A 121 8.93 0.17 -6.98
N TYR A 122 9.03 -0.99 -6.34
CA TYR A 122 7.89 -1.87 -6.14
C TYR A 122 7.98 -2.64 -4.82
N TYR A 123 6.83 -3.07 -4.33
CA TYR A 123 6.71 -4.02 -3.22
C TYR A 123 6.31 -5.36 -3.78
N SER A 124 7.00 -6.43 -3.37
CA SER A 124 6.74 -7.78 -3.84
C SER A 124 6.15 -8.65 -2.74
N GLY A 125 5.21 -9.50 -3.08
CA GLY A 125 4.64 -10.41 -2.10
C GLY A 125 3.52 -11.29 -2.64
N GLN A 126 2.57 -11.60 -1.76
CA GLN A 126 1.47 -12.50 -2.07
C GLN A 126 0.15 -11.98 -1.51
N ALA A 127 -0.90 -12.14 -2.29
CA ALA A 127 -2.27 -11.86 -1.91
C ALA A 127 -3.08 -13.16 -1.91
N LYS A 128 -3.83 -13.39 -0.83
CA LYS A 128 -4.83 -14.45 -0.77
C LYS A 128 -6.19 -13.88 -1.12
N ILE A 129 -6.83 -14.48 -2.10
CA ILE A 129 -8.07 -14.00 -2.68
C ILE A 129 -9.20 -14.97 -2.33
N SER A 130 -10.36 -14.43 -1.97
CA SER A 130 -11.60 -15.19 -1.87
C SER A 130 -12.62 -14.67 -2.88
N VAL A 131 -13.41 -15.58 -3.43
CA VAL A 131 -14.58 -15.25 -4.27
C VAL A 131 -15.79 -15.89 -3.62
N VAL A 132 -16.81 -15.08 -3.32
CA VAL A 132 -18.02 -15.51 -2.58
C VAL A 132 -17.64 -16.23 -1.26
N GLY A 133 -16.60 -15.76 -0.57
CA GLY A 133 -16.10 -16.36 0.67
C GLY A 133 -15.31 -17.65 0.51
N ILE A 134 -15.10 -18.15 -0.71
CA ILE A 134 -14.33 -19.37 -0.99
C ILE A 134 -12.90 -18.97 -1.36
N PRO A 135 -11.86 -19.51 -0.67
CA PRO A 135 -10.48 -19.23 -1.02
C PRO A 135 -10.12 -19.71 -2.45
N HIS A 136 -9.44 -18.85 -3.21
CA HIS A 136 -8.98 -19.11 -4.57
C HIS A 136 -7.45 -19.16 -4.71
N GLY A 137 -6.75 -19.46 -3.61
CA GLY A 137 -5.31 -19.65 -3.58
C GLY A 137 -4.53 -18.34 -3.46
N ASP A 138 -3.22 -18.49 -3.45
CA ASP A 138 -2.26 -17.40 -3.31
C ASP A 138 -1.86 -16.88 -4.69
N LYS A 139 -1.77 -15.56 -4.82
CA LYS A 139 -1.28 -14.90 -6.03
C LYS A 139 -0.04 -14.08 -5.70
N HIS A 140 1.04 -14.34 -6.43
CA HIS A 140 2.20 -13.45 -6.39
C HIS A 140 1.83 -12.10 -7.01
N ILE A 141 2.22 -11.01 -6.34
CA ILE A 141 2.01 -9.66 -6.84
C ILE A 141 3.25 -8.81 -6.66
N ASP A 142 3.50 -7.96 -7.63
CA ASP A 142 4.44 -6.87 -7.54
C ASP A 142 3.67 -5.57 -7.72
N LEU A 143 3.71 -4.70 -6.71
CA LEU A 143 3.02 -3.42 -6.69
C LEU A 143 4.03 -2.31 -7.01
N GLU A 144 4.08 -1.87 -8.25
CA GLU A 144 4.92 -0.73 -8.65
C GLU A 144 4.29 0.58 -8.18
N ILE A 145 5.10 1.43 -7.54
CA ILE A 145 4.69 2.76 -7.13
C ILE A 145 4.70 3.68 -8.37
N ASN A 146 3.56 4.26 -8.69
CA ASN A 146 3.48 5.24 -9.76
C ASN A 146 3.93 6.62 -9.26
N ASN A 147 4.65 7.33 -10.09
CA ASN A 147 5.11 8.70 -9.81
C ASN A 147 3.99 9.72 -9.93
#